data_b6e635fef6e4048342d9ba158147913a
#
_entry.id   b6e635fef6e4048342d9ba158147913a
#
_cell.length_a   1.000
_cell.length_b   1.000
_cell.length_c   1.000
_cell.angle_alpha   90.00
_cell.angle_beta   90.00
_cell.angle_gamma   90.00
#
_symmetry.space_group_name_H-M   'P 1'
#
loop_
_entity.id
_entity.type
_entity.pdbx_description
1 polymer ?
#
loop_
_entity_poly.entity_id
_entity_poly.type
_entity_poly.pdbx_seq_one_letter_code
_entity_poly.pdbx_strand_id
1 'polypeptide(L)'
;MPKQNTALLLSRYIWLIDTIYSAGSISREEIDRRWCRSLLSEGEMAIPERTFHRYKDAIQELFQINIAFSKSRGYYIENTTDFQRNELRKWLISTFAVNNLINEGVHLRKHIGFEPMPSGQQYLTTILEAIRDGVRLRVTHQGFSKSEAKSFTIAPYGLKVFKQRWYVLAQSEYPDGRLLVYSLDRFTEVERTDISYTIPSDFDINEHFRSFYGVSSLSNAQPEIVQLRIDASQVKFFRTLPLHHSQEEIETTDAYSVFQYYLVPTFELTKEILSNGPYVKVLLPLPLREEIK
;
A
#
# COMPACT_ATOMS: atom_id res chain seq x y z
N MET A 1 -5.76 -39.38 -7.53
CA MET A 1 -5.32 -38.13 -8.14
C MET A 1 -4.33 -37.49 -7.19
N PRO A 2 -3.12 -37.10 -7.61
CA PRO A 2 -2.18 -36.39 -6.72
C PRO A 2 -2.84 -35.10 -6.29
N LYS A 3 -2.80 -34.82 -5.00
CA LYS A 3 -3.24 -33.51 -4.44
C LYS A 3 -2.40 -32.44 -5.13
N GLN A 4 -3.00 -31.68 -6.04
CA GLN A 4 -2.34 -30.50 -6.61
C GLN A 4 -1.94 -29.61 -5.45
N ASN A 5 -0.66 -29.27 -5.34
CA ASN A 5 -0.15 -28.42 -4.29
C ASN A 5 -0.82 -27.04 -4.43
N THR A 6 -1.72 -26.70 -3.52
CA THR A 6 -2.51 -25.45 -3.56
C THR A 6 -1.62 -24.22 -3.65
N ALA A 7 -0.45 -24.25 -3.01
CA ALA A 7 0.51 -23.16 -3.06
C ALA A 7 1.09 -22.99 -4.49
N LEU A 8 1.44 -24.09 -5.16
CA LEU A 8 1.94 -24.06 -6.54
C LEU A 8 0.86 -23.53 -7.51
N LEU A 9 -0.39 -23.97 -7.31
CA LEU A 9 -1.51 -23.51 -8.14
C LEU A 9 -1.75 -22.00 -7.98
N LEU A 10 -1.72 -21.50 -6.75
CA LEU A 10 -1.82 -20.07 -6.46
C LEU A 10 -0.66 -19.28 -7.11
N SER A 11 0.56 -19.79 -7.03
CA SER A 11 1.73 -19.20 -7.70
C SER A 11 1.54 -19.09 -9.21
N ARG A 12 0.94 -20.11 -9.84
CA ARG A 12 0.63 -20.12 -11.28
C ARG A 12 -0.42 -19.06 -11.66
N TYR A 13 -1.44 -18.87 -10.82
CA TYR A 13 -2.44 -17.81 -11.04
C TYR A 13 -1.82 -16.42 -10.98
N ILE A 14 -1.02 -16.15 -9.96
CA ILE A 14 -0.35 -14.88 -9.77
C ILE A 14 0.62 -14.61 -10.92
N TRP A 15 1.39 -15.63 -11.34
CA TRP A 15 2.27 -15.53 -12.50
C TRP A 15 1.51 -15.12 -13.76
N LEU A 16 0.34 -15.72 -14.02
CA LEU A 16 -0.47 -15.38 -15.18
C LEU A 16 -1.02 -13.96 -15.13
N ILE A 17 -1.50 -13.51 -13.96
CA ILE A 17 -1.95 -12.14 -13.73
C ILE A 17 -0.80 -11.16 -14.00
N ASP A 18 0.36 -11.38 -13.38
CA ASP A 18 1.52 -10.50 -13.51
C ASP A 18 2.03 -10.44 -14.94
N THR A 19 2.09 -11.58 -15.63
CA THR A 19 2.52 -11.68 -17.03
C THR A 19 1.64 -10.85 -17.96
N ILE A 20 0.31 -10.92 -17.81
CA ILE A 20 -0.63 -10.17 -18.65
C ILE A 20 -0.64 -8.68 -18.26
N TYR A 21 -0.63 -8.38 -16.96
CA TYR A 21 -0.64 -7.03 -16.45
C TYR A 21 0.61 -6.22 -16.89
N SER A 22 1.79 -6.80 -16.70
CA SER A 22 3.06 -6.18 -17.07
C SER A 22 3.21 -5.95 -18.58
N ALA A 23 2.55 -6.78 -19.41
CA ALA A 23 2.55 -6.61 -20.84
C ALA A 23 1.47 -5.61 -21.35
N GLY A 24 0.48 -5.25 -20.49
CA GLY A 24 -0.71 -4.51 -20.86
C GLY A 24 -1.66 -5.31 -21.75
N SER A 25 -1.15 -5.93 -22.81
CA SER A 25 -1.84 -6.93 -23.62
C SER A 25 -0.81 -7.90 -24.24
N ILE A 26 -1.18 -9.17 -24.42
CA ILE A 26 -0.24 -10.23 -24.77
C ILE A 26 -0.91 -11.34 -25.57
N SER A 27 -0.22 -11.87 -26.60
CA SER A 27 -0.71 -13.02 -27.36
C SER A 27 -0.59 -14.34 -26.59
N ARG A 28 -1.35 -15.35 -26.98
CA ARG A 28 -1.27 -16.68 -26.38
C ARG A 28 0.11 -17.30 -26.54
N GLU A 29 0.70 -17.16 -27.72
CA GLU A 29 2.02 -17.69 -28.04
C GLU A 29 3.11 -17.06 -27.14
N GLU A 30 2.99 -15.77 -26.84
CA GLU A 30 3.94 -15.10 -25.96
C GLU A 30 3.75 -15.50 -24.49
N ILE A 31 2.50 -15.73 -24.05
CA ILE A 31 2.23 -16.31 -22.72
C ILE A 31 2.91 -17.68 -22.60
N ASP A 32 2.74 -18.56 -23.58
CA ASP A 32 3.31 -19.91 -23.57
C ASP A 32 4.86 -19.86 -23.65
N ARG A 33 5.42 -18.91 -24.38
CA ARG A 33 6.87 -18.67 -24.45
C ARG A 33 7.45 -18.25 -23.10
N ARG A 34 6.76 -17.37 -22.37
CA ARG A 34 7.15 -16.97 -21.02
C ARG A 34 6.93 -18.10 -20.02
N TRP A 35 5.85 -18.87 -20.19
CA TRP A 35 5.55 -20.03 -19.36
C TRP A 35 6.67 -21.06 -19.39
N CYS A 36 7.12 -21.47 -20.56
CA CYS A 36 8.17 -22.51 -20.68
C CYS A 36 9.52 -22.08 -20.06
N ARG A 37 9.73 -20.78 -19.83
CA ARG A 37 10.91 -20.24 -19.15
C ARG A 37 10.74 -20.12 -17.64
N SER A 38 9.51 -20.18 -17.15
CA SER A 38 9.22 -20.13 -15.71
C SER A 38 9.43 -21.50 -15.08
N LEU A 39 9.98 -21.52 -13.86
CA LEU A 39 10.09 -22.76 -13.08
C LEU A 39 8.72 -23.33 -12.68
N LEU A 40 7.65 -22.51 -12.71
CA LEU A 40 6.28 -22.93 -12.44
C LEU A 40 5.72 -23.86 -13.53
N SER A 41 6.35 -23.88 -14.72
CA SER A 41 5.97 -24.78 -15.81
C SER A 41 6.31 -26.24 -15.54
N GLU A 42 7.27 -26.51 -14.63
CA GLU A 42 7.80 -27.88 -14.37
C GLU A 42 8.21 -28.58 -15.64
N GLY A 43 8.66 -27.84 -16.65
CA GLY A 43 9.10 -28.37 -17.96
C GLY A 43 7.99 -28.43 -19.03
N GLU A 44 6.78 -27.99 -18.74
CA GLU A 44 5.72 -27.86 -19.74
C GLU A 44 6.05 -26.74 -20.75
N MET A 45 5.93 -27.02 -22.05
CA MET A 45 6.20 -26.06 -23.12
C MET A 45 5.10 -25.00 -23.28
N ALA A 46 3.89 -25.34 -22.88
CA ALA A 46 2.72 -24.44 -22.95
C ALA A 46 1.70 -24.83 -21.88
N ILE A 47 0.85 -23.86 -21.49
CA ILE A 47 -0.29 -24.16 -20.63
C ILE A 47 -1.38 -24.79 -21.50
N PRO A 48 -1.84 -26.04 -21.22
CA PRO A 48 -2.93 -26.66 -21.99
C PRO A 48 -4.17 -25.74 -21.99
N GLU A 49 -4.86 -25.65 -23.12
CA GLU A 49 -5.98 -24.71 -23.32
C GLU A 49 -7.06 -24.82 -22.24
N ARG A 50 -7.47 -26.05 -21.92
CA ARG A 50 -8.43 -26.32 -20.84
C ARG A 50 -7.92 -25.82 -19.47
N THR A 51 -6.62 -25.96 -19.21
CA THR A 51 -5.98 -25.49 -17.97
C THR A 51 -5.93 -23.97 -17.93
N PHE A 52 -5.64 -23.34 -19.04
CA PHE A 52 -5.62 -21.89 -19.18
C PHE A 52 -7.00 -21.28 -18.89
N HIS A 53 -8.07 -21.84 -19.46
CA HIS A 53 -9.45 -21.39 -19.16
C HIS A 53 -9.78 -21.57 -17.68
N ARG A 54 -9.46 -22.73 -17.10
CA ARG A 54 -9.64 -22.97 -15.67
C ARG A 54 -8.87 -21.98 -14.78
N TYR A 55 -7.68 -21.57 -15.21
CA TYR A 55 -6.91 -20.55 -14.48
C TYR A 55 -7.60 -19.19 -14.56
N LYS A 56 -8.11 -18.81 -15.72
CA LYS A 56 -8.87 -17.56 -15.88
C LYS A 56 -10.10 -17.53 -14.98
N ASP A 57 -10.88 -18.61 -14.96
CA ASP A 57 -12.09 -18.71 -14.15
C ASP A 57 -11.75 -18.62 -12.66
N ALA A 58 -10.73 -19.34 -12.20
CA ALA A 58 -10.27 -19.28 -10.82
C ALA A 58 -9.70 -17.90 -10.43
N ILE A 59 -8.99 -17.24 -11.35
CA ILE A 59 -8.49 -15.87 -11.14
C ILE A 59 -9.65 -14.90 -10.98
N GLN A 60 -10.68 -15.04 -11.79
CA GLN A 60 -11.89 -14.19 -11.66
C GLN A 60 -12.60 -14.43 -10.34
N GLU A 61 -12.75 -15.69 -9.93
CA GLU A 61 -13.40 -16.05 -8.66
C GLU A 61 -12.60 -15.58 -7.44
N LEU A 62 -11.29 -15.86 -7.39
CA LEU A 62 -10.45 -15.59 -6.22
C LEU A 62 -10.01 -14.13 -6.10
N PHE A 63 -9.68 -13.51 -7.24
CA PHE A 63 -9.08 -12.16 -7.27
C PHE A 63 -10.01 -11.10 -7.85
N GLN A 64 -11.19 -11.49 -8.39
CA GLN A 64 -12.11 -10.61 -9.08
C GLN A 64 -11.42 -9.85 -10.25
N ILE A 65 -10.49 -10.51 -10.92
CA ILE A 65 -9.75 -10.01 -12.07
C ILE A 65 -10.27 -10.72 -13.32
N ASN A 66 -10.82 -9.97 -14.27
CA ASN A 66 -11.26 -10.53 -15.55
C ASN A 66 -10.14 -10.44 -16.59
N ILE A 67 -9.71 -11.62 -17.10
CA ILE A 67 -8.78 -11.73 -18.22
C ILE A 67 -9.60 -11.89 -19.51
N ALA A 68 -9.76 -10.78 -20.25
CA ALA A 68 -10.48 -10.73 -21.52
C ALA A 68 -9.55 -11.04 -22.72
N PHE A 69 -10.16 -11.31 -23.86
CA PHE A 69 -9.46 -11.55 -25.12
C PHE A 69 -10.03 -10.66 -26.24
N SER A 70 -9.16 -10.08 -27.01
CA SER A 70 -9.51 -9.37 -28.26
C SER A 70 -8.65 -9.86 -29.41
N LYS A 71 -9.23 -10.03 -30.58
CA LYS A 71 -8.48 -10.45 -31.79
C LYS A 71 -7.35 -9.48 -32.15
N SER A 72 -7.50 -8.20 -31.85
CA SER A 72 -6.51 -7.16 -32.17
C SER A 72 -5.43 -6.98 -31.12
N ARG A 73 -5.71 -7.34 -29.85
CA ARG A 73 -4.81 -7.07 -28.71
C ARG A 73 -4.28 -8.33 -28.02
N GLY A 74 -4.94 -9.48 -28.21
CA GLY A 74 -4.67 -10.67 -27.42
C GLY A 74 -5.38 -10.65 -26.06
N TYR A 75 -4.76 -11.24 -25.05
CA TYR A 75 -5.25 -11.28 -23.67
C TYR A 75 -4.85 -10.01 -22.92
N TYR A 76 -5.77 -9.48 -22.14
CA TYR A 76 -5.58 -8.27 -21.31
C TYR A 76 -6.47 -8.34 -20.08
N ILE A 77 -6.12 -7.57 -19.04
CA ILE A 77 -6.95 -7.41 -17.86
C ILE A 77 -8.00 -6.33 -18.14
N GLU A 78 -9.27 -6.72 -18.05
CA GLU A 78 -10.40 -5.81 -18.20
C GLU A 78 -10.55 -4.96 -16.93
N ASN A 79 -11.05 -3.72 -17.09
CA ASN A 79 -11.24 -2.76 -15.99
C ASN A 79 -9.97 -2.46 -15.19
N THR A 80 -8.86 -2.24 -15.91
CA THR A 80 -7.59 -1.82 -15.28
C THR A 80 -7.74 -0.56 -14.41
N THR A 81 -8.72 0.28 -14.66
CA THR A 81 -9.05 1.45 -13.82
C THR A 81 -9.48 1.08 -12.42
N ASP A 82 -10.32 0.05 -12.25
CA ASP A 82 -10.73 -0.44 -10.93
C ASP A 82 -9.59 -1.20 -10.24
N PHE A 83 -8.80 -1.94 -11.02
CA PHE A 83 -7.61 -2.60 -10.54
C PHE A 83 -6.53 -1.57 -10.11
N GLN A 84 -6.36 -0.48 -10.87
CA GLN A 84 -5.43 0.59 -10.54
C GLN A 84 -5.88 1.43 -9.34
N ARG A 85 -7.18 1.62 -9.15
CA ARG A 85 -7.76 2.29 -7.97
C ARG A 85 -7.63 1.44 -6.71
N ASN A 86 -7.57 0.12 -6.81
CA ASN A 86 -7.36 -0.78 -5.68
C ASN A 86 -5.86 -1.03 -5.48
N GLU A 87 -5.17 -0.03 -4.96
CA GLU A 87 -3.72 -0.07 -4.71
C GLU A 87 -3.30 -1.24 -3.81
N LEU A 88 -4.14 -1.62 -2.85
CA LEU A 88 -3.87 -2.76 -1.97
C LEU A 88 -3.82 -4.09 -2.76
N ARG A 89 -4.77 -4.30 -3.68
CA ARG A 89 -4.81 -5.52 -4.52
C ARG A 89 -3.60 -5.58 -5.45
N LYS A 90 -3.26 -4.45 -6.08
CA LYS A 90 -2.08 -4.32 -6.93
C LYS A 90 -0.80 -4.62 -6.14
N TRP A 91 -0.67 -4.05 -4.96
CA TRP A 91 0.47 -4.27 -4.08
C TRP A 91 0.58 -5.74 -3.65
N LEU A 92 -0.52 -6.39 -3.26
CA LEU A 92 -0.54 -7.80 -2.89
C LEU A 92 -0.06 -8.68 -4.05
N ILE A 93 -0.62 -8.49 -5.26
CA ILE A 93 -0.25 -9.29 -6.43
C ILE A 93 1.22 -9.08 -6.79
N SER A 94 1.70 -7.83 -6.81
CA SER A 94 3.12 -7.53 -7.07
C SER A 94 4.04 -8.15 -6.02
N THR A 95 3.65 -8.11 -4.75
CA THR A 95 4.42 -8.73 -3.65
C THR A 95 4.49 -10.24 -3.81
N PHE A 96 3.39 -10.90 -4.18
CA PHE A 96 3.37 -12.33 -4.45
C PHE A 96 4.18 -12.69 -5.70
N ALA A 97 4.11 -11.90 -6.77
CA ALA A 97 4.90 -12.11 -7.99
C ALA A 97 6.41 -12.05 -7.67
N VAL A 98 6.84 -11.04 -6.90
CA VAL A 98 8.23 -10.94 -6.42
C VAL A 98 8.60 -12.14 -5.55
N ASN A 99 7.74 -12.56 -4.61
CA ASN A 99 7.99 -13.74 -3.78
C ASN A 99 8.13 -15.02 -4.60
N ASN A 100 7.33 -15.20 -5.65
CA ASN A 100 7.47 -16.33 -6.58
C ASN A 100 8.81 -16.30 -7.30
N LEU A 101 9.22 -15.15 -7.85
CA LEU A 101 10.53 -14.99 -8.49
C LEU A 101 11.69 -15.32 -7.54
N ILE A 102 11.59 -14.93 -6.26
CA ILE A 102 12.59 -15.25 -5.24
C ILE A 102 12.63 -16.74 -4.93
N ASN A 103 11.47 -17.40 -4.87
CA ASN A 103 11.38 -18.84 -4.63
C ASN A 103 11.83 -19.66 -5.84
N GLU A 104 11.56 -19.18 -7.06
CA GLU A 104 12.07 -19.74 -8.30
C GLU A 104 13.60 -19.67 -8.39
N GLY A 105 14.19 -18.61 -7.84
CA GLY A 105 15.63 -18.37 -7.88
C GLY A 105 16.29 -18.43 -6.51
N VAL A 106 16.35 -19.60 -5.84
CA VAL A 106 17.07 -19.73 -4.55
C VAL A 106 18.50 -19.20 -4.64
N HIS A 107 19.17 -19.37 -5.77
CA HIS A 107 20.48 -18.79 -6.07
C HIS A 107 20.43 -17.27 -6.36
N LEU A 108 19.25 -16.69 -6.70
CA LEU A 108 19.08 -15.25 -6.92
C LEU A 108 18.89 -14.47 -5.60
N ARG A 109 18.65 -15.13 -4.47
CA ARG A 109 18.54 -14.48 -3.15
C ARG A 109 19.73 -13.58 -2.81
N LYS A 110 20.92 -13.94 -3.30
CA LYS A 110 22.13 -13.14 -3.08
C LYS A 110 22.15 -11.84 -3.92
N HIS A 111 21.29 -11.73 -4.92
CA HIS A 111 21.21 -10.59 -5.83
C HIS A 111 20.02 -9.67 -5.52
N ILE A 112 19.20 -10.03 -4.53
CA ILE A 112 17.99 -9.28 -4.17
C ILE A 112 18.11 -8.85 -2.70
N GLY A 113 18.23 -7.55 -2.47
CA GLY A 113 18.20 -6.97 -1.13
C GLY A 113 16.77 -6.60 -0.73
N PHE A 114 16.37 -6.95 0.50
CA PHE A 114 15.09 -6.55 1.07
C PHE A 114 15.34 -5.72 2.33
N GLU A 115 14.58 -4.66 2.45
CA GLU A 115 14.47 -4.00 3.75
C GLU A 115 13.56 -4.83 4.67
N PRO A 116 13.94 -5.01 5.96
CA PRO A 116 13.10 -5.71 6.91
C PRO A 116 11.78 -4.96 7.10
N MET A 117 10.65 -5.67 6.93
CA MET A 117 9.35 -5.12 7.24
C MET A 117 9.13 -5.16 8.75
N PRO A 118 8.67 -4.06 9.38
CA PRO A 118 8.37 -4.06 10.80
C PRO A 118 7.33 -5.10 11.19
N SER A 119 7.42 -5.60 12.42
CA SER A 119 6.45 -6.50 13.02
C SER A 119 5.04 -5.87 13.13
N GLY A 120 4.04 -6.67 13.49
CA GLY A 120 2.66 -6.21 13.67
C GLY A 120 1.69 -6.74 12.61
N GLN A 121 2.19 -7.34 11.53
CA GLN A 121 1.33 -7.97 10.51
C GLN A 121 0.47 -9.11 11.08
N GLN A 122 0.92 -9.75 12.13
CA GLN A 122 0.19 -10.80 12.85
C GLN A 122 -1.17 -10.35 13.38
N TYR A 123 -1.37 -9.04 13.59
CA TYR A 123 -2.62 -8.49 14.10
C TYR A 123 -3.60 -8.05 13.00
N LEU A 124 -3.18 -8.05 11.73
CA LEU A 124 -4.01 -7.54 10.62
C LEU A 124 -5.34 -8.28 10.51
N THR A 125 -5.32 -9.61 10.56
CA THR A 125 -6.53 -10.43 10.46
C THR A 125 -7.51 -10.11 11.59
N THR A 126 -7.04 -10.09 12.84
CA THR A 126 -7.86 -9.76 14.01
C THR A 126 -8.48 -8.38 13.92
N ILE A 127 -7.72 -7.39 13.44
CA ILE A 127 -8.22 -6.01 13.28
C ILE A 127 -9.26 -5.92 12.16
N LEU A 128 -9.01 -6.56 11.01
CA LEU A 128 -9.95 -6.56 9.88
C LEU A 128 -11.26 -7.27 10.23
N GLU A 129 -11.19 -8.39 10.96
CA GLU A 129 -12.37 -9.08 11.46
C GLU A 129 -13.16 -8.22 12.45
N ALA A 130 -12.47 -7.50 13.35
CA ALA A 130 -13.11 -6.60 14.30
C ALA A 130 -13.82 -5.43 13.59
N ILE A 131 -13.22 -4.87 12.54
CA ILE A 131 -13.85 -3.84 11.69
C ILE A 131 -15.09 -4.41 11.00
N ARG A 132 -15.00 -5.58 10.38
CA ARG A 132 -16.12 -6.25 9.70
C ARG A 132 -17.27 -6.52 10.64
N ASP A 133 -16.98 -7.01 11.84
CA ASP A 133 -17.98 -7.47 12.80
C ASP A 133 -18.47 -6.34 13.74
N GLY A 134 -17.89 -5.13 13.63
CA GLY A 134 -18.26 -3.97 14.44
C GLY A 134 -18.01 -4.16 15.94
N VAL A 135 -16.88 -4.82 16.31
CA VAL A 135 -16.53 -5.08 17.71
C VAL A 135 -15.21 -4.39 18.09
N ARG A 136 -15.14 -3.90 19.33
CA ARG A 136 -13.94 -3.24 19.86
C ARG A 136 -12.82 -4.25 20.09
N LEU A 137 -11.60 -3.74 20.13
CA LEU A 137 -10.39 -4.49 20.44
C LEU A 137 -9.83 -4.00 21.77
N ARG A 138 -9.44 -4.93 22.64
CA ARG A 138 -8.52 -4.68 23.76
C ARG A 138 -7.11 -4.80 23.21
N VAL A 139 -6.30 -3.77 23.41
CA VAL A 139 -4.93 -3.72 22.92
C VAL A 139 -3.97 -3.39 24.06
N THR A 140 -2.80 -4.00 24.05
CA THR A 140 -1.67 -3.62 24.90
C THR A 140 -0.63 -2.95 24.03
N HIS A 141 -0.37 -1.66 24.27
CA HIS A 141 0.48 -0.82 23.43
C HIS A 141 1.63 -0.23 24.23
N GLN A 142 2.84 -0.32 23.68
CA GLN A 142 4.04 0.27 24.26
C GLN A 142 4.53 1.45 23.41
N GLY A 143 4.35 2.65 23.94
CA GLY A 143 4.89 3.88 23.32
C GLY A 143 6.40 3.99 23.50
N PHE A 144 7.11 4.62 22.56
CA PHE A 144 8.59 4.77 22.66
C PHE A 144 9.08 5.56 23.87
N SER A 145 8.27 6.48 24.37
CA SER A 145 8.61 7.33 25.51
C SER A 145 8.11 6.82 26.85
N LYS A 146 7.52 5.61 26.89
CA LYS A 146 6.95 5.02 28.12
C LYS A 146 7.66 3.72 28.45
N SER A 147 8.07 3.58 29.70
CA SER A 147 8.70 2.36 30.22
C SER A 147 7.73 1.18 30.31
N GLU A 148 6.43 1.44 30.43
CA GLU A 148 5.41 0.41 30.63
C GLU A 148 4.40 0.40 29.47
N ALA A 149 4.02 -0.80 29.06
CA ALA A 149 2.91 -1.02 28.16
C ALA A 149 1.58 -0.68 28.85
N LYS A 150 0.63 -0.14 28.11
CA LYS A 150 -0.72 0.17 28.61
C LYS A 150 -1.75 -0.63 27.82
N SER A 151 -2.68 -1.25 28.56
CA SER A 151 -3.84 -1.90 27.98
C SER A 151 -5.05 -0.96 28.00
N PHE A 152 -5.74 -0.88 26.88
CA PHE A 152 -6.94 -0.06 26.70
C PHE A 152 -7.80 -0.63 25.55
N THR A 153 -9.01 -0.11 25.39
CA THR A 153 -9.92 -0.55 24.36
C THR A 153 -9.97 0.48 23.22
N ILE A 154 -9.99 0.00 21.99
CA ILE A 154 -10.14 0.83 20.79
C ILE A 154 -11.29 0.32 19.92
N ALA A 155 -11.93 1.22 19.17
CA ALA A 155 -12.83 0.88 18.09
C ALA A 155 -12.10 1.10 16.76
N PRO A 156 -11.63 0.06 16.05
CA PRO A 156 -10.85 0.22 14.82
C PRO A 156 -11.73 0.71 13.67
N TYR A 157 -11.29 1.73 12.95
CA TYR A 157 -11.98 2.32 11.80
C TYR A 157 -11.36 1.92 10.47
N GLY A 158 -10.05 1.71 10.44
CA GLY A 158 -9.38 1.31 9.21
C GLY A 158 -7.87 1.12 9.41
N LEU A 159 -7.21 0.61 8.36
CA LEU A 159 -5.78 0.33 8.33
C LEU A 159 -5.10 1.18 7.26
N LYS A 160 -3.92 1.70 7.55
CA LYS A 160 -3.07 2.43 6.60
C LYS A 160 -1.64 1.90 6.62
N VAL A 161 -1.04 1.77 5.43
CA VAL A 161 0.40 1.53 5.28
C VAL A 161 1.08 2.87 5.02
N PHE A 162 2.16 3.15 5.75
CA PHE A 162 3.00 4.30 5.48
C PHE A 162 4.46 3.98 5.85
N LYS A 163 5.39 4.26 4.94
CA LYS A 163 6.82 3.97 5.11
C LYS A 163 7.06 2.57 5.70
N GLN A 164 6.48 1.56 5.04
CA GLN A 164 6.59 0.13 5.35
C GLN A 164 5.95 -0.31 6.69
N ARG A 165 5.26 0.57 7.42
CA ARG A 165 4.58 0.23 8.68
C ARG A 165 3.07 0.21 8.50
N TRP A 166 2.45 -0.71 9.23
CA TRP A 166 1.01 -0.76 9.36
C TRP A 166 0.54 0.08 10.54
N TYR A 167 -0.53 0.82 10.31
CA TYR A 167 -1.19 1.66 11.30
C TYR A 167 -2.66 1.35 11.32
N VAL A 168 -3.26 1.38 12.51
CA VAL A 168 -4.72 1.36 12.70
C VAL A 168 -5.19 2.75 13.12
N LEU A 169 -6.17 3.26 12.39
CA LEU A 169 -6.96 4.40 12.81
C LEU A 169 -8.10 3.87 13.68
N ALA A 170 -8.23 4.34 14.89
CA ALA A 170 -9.23 3.86 15.82
C ALA A 170 -9.75 4.98 16.72
N GLN A 171 -11.03 4.87 17.08
CA GLN A 171 -11.62 5.70 18.13
C GLN A 171 -11.07 5.22 19.48
N SER A 172 -10.54 6.17 20.24
CA SER A 172 -9.99 5.92 21.57
C SER A 172 -11.07 5.92 22.65
N GLU A 173 -10.72 5.44 23.84
CA GLU A 173 -11.56 5.57 25.04
C GLU A 173 -11.59 6.98 25.64
N TYR A 174 -10.92 7.95 25.04
CA TYR A 174 -10.99 9.33 25.53
C TYR A 174 -12.43 9.86 25.47
N PRO A 175 -12.85 10.70 26.44
CA PRO A 175 -14.22 11.20 26.50
C PRO A 175 -14.69 11.95 25.26
N ASP A 176 -13.76 12.51 24.49
CA ASP A 176 -14.03 13.20 23.21
C ASP A 176 -14.20 12.25 22.03
N GLY A 177 -13.96 10.95 22.23
CA GLY A 177 -14.12 9.92 21.19
C GLY A 177 -13.26 10.13 19.95
N ARG A 178 -12.16 10.89 20.09
CA ARG A 178 -11.29 11.26 18.96
C ARG A 178 -10.65 10.04 18.32
N LEU A 179 -10.44 10.14 17.02
CA LEU A 179 -9.69 9.15 16.24
C LEU A 179 -8.19 9.35 16.47
N LEU A 180 -7.51 8.25 16.80
CA LEU A 180 -6.06 8.21 17.00
C LEU A 180 -5.46 7.13 16.10
N VAL A 181 -4.19 7.34 15.77
CA VAL A 181 -3.43 6.40 14.94
C VAL A 181 -2.44 5.64 15.82
N TYR A 182 -2.48 4.32 15.72
CA TYR A 182 -1.57 3.43 16.43
C TYR A 182 -0.78 2.59 15.44
N SER A 183 0.53 2.51 15.63
CA SER A 183 1.41 1.66 14.85
C SER A 183 1.31 0.21 15.35
N LEU A 184 1.08 -0.75 14.46
CA LEU A 184 0.84 -2.15 14.82
C LEU A 184 2.08 -2.83 15.42
N ASP A 185 3.27 -2.41 15.04
CA ASP A 185 4.54 -2.91 15.58
C ASP A 185 4.77 -2.56 17.07
N ARG A 186 3.93 -1.69 17.62
CA ARG A 186 3.94 -1.33 19.05
C ARG A 186 2.87 -2.05 19.87
N PHE A 187 2.03 -2.85 19.25
CA PHE A 187 1.13 -3.73 19.98
C PHE A 187 1.89 -4.98 20.44
N THR A 188 1.72 -5.32 21.69
CA THR A 188 2.20 -6.59 22.25
C THR A 188 1.07 -7.62 22.33
N GLU A 189 -0.17 -7.14 22.45
CA GLU A 189 -1.38 -7.97 22.49
C GLU A 189 -2.53 -7.26 21.77
N VAL A 190 -3.36 -8.03 21.07
CA VAL A 190 -4.61 -7.56 20.44
C VAL A 190 -5.65 -8.66 20.58
N GLU A 191 -6.73 -8.35 21.28
CA GLU A 191 -7.82 -9.28 21.56
C GLU A 191 -9.17 -8.67 21.16
N ARG A 192 -10.06 -9.48 20.62
CA ARG A 192 -11.44 -9.07 20.33
C ARG A 192 -12.25 -9.01 21.64
N THR A 193 -13.14 -8.04 21.70
CA THR A 193 -14.12 -7.92 22.81
C THR A 193 -15.53 -8.19 22.29
N ASP A 194 -16.49 -8.31 23.22
CA ASP A 194 -17.91 -8.40 22.89
C ASP A 194 -18.59 -7.01 22.82
N ILE A 195 -17.83 -5.92 22.91
CA ILE A 195 -18.35 -4.56 22.91
C ILE A 195 -18.52 -4.09 21.48
N SER A 196 -19.77 -3.88 21.06
CA SER A 196 -20.08 -3.38 19.74
C SER A 196 -19.79 -1.89 19.59
N TYR A 197 -19.49 -1.46 18.37
CA TYR A 197 -19.43 -0.07 17.95
C TYR A 197 -19.89 0.06 16.50
N THR A 198 -20.15 1.28 16.04
CA THR A 198 -20.58 1.54 14.67
C THR A 198 -19.65 2.54 14.02
N ILE A 199 -19.19 2.22 12.82
CA ILE A 199 -18.48 3.15 11.95
C ILE A 199 -19.54 3.92 11.15
N PRO A 200 -19.43 5.27 11.05
CA PRO A 200 -20.32 6.04 10.18
C PRO A 200 -20.30 5.50 8.75
N SER A 201 -21.46 5.39 8.12
CA SER A 201 -21.60 4.78 6.78
C SER A 201 -20.89 5.55 5.67
N ASP A 202 -20.62 6.83 5.89
CA ASP A 202 -19.89 7.75 5.01
C ASP A 202 -18.39 7.81 5.30
N PHE A 203 -17.90 7.03 6.27
CA PHE A 203 -16.48 7.01 6.61
C PHE A 203 -15.66 6.33 5.50
N ASP A 204 -14.66 7.05 5.00
CA ASP A 204 -13.62 6.53 4.11
C ASP A 204 -12.24 6.90 4.66
N ILE A 205 -11.38 5.91 4.84
CA ILE A 205 -10.04 6.09 5.40
C ILE A 205 -9.15 6.91 4.46
N ASN A 206 -9.33 6.83 3.15
CA ASN A 206 -8.56 7.59 2.18
C ASN A 206 -8.95 9.07 2.25
N GLU A 207 -10.26 9.36 2.37
CA GLU A 207 -10.75 10.73 2.57
C GLU A 207 -10.30 11.29 3.92
N HIS A 208 -10.28 10.47 5.00
CA HIS A 208 -9.78 10.88 6.30
C HIS A 208 -8.32 11.37 6.25
N PHE A 209 -7.47 10.66 5.49
CA PHE A 209 -6.06 11.02 5.36
C PHE A 209 -5.74 11.89 4.14
N ARG A 210 -6.74 12.29 3.37
CA ARG A 210 -6.55 12.99 2.09
C ARG A 210 -5.74 14.27 2.21
N SER A 211 -5.92 15.01 3.29
CA SER A 211 -5.22 16.26 3.52
C SER A 211 -3.92 16.11 4.32
N PHE A 212 -3.45 14.88 4.57
CA PHE A 212 -2.27 14.65 5.39
C PHE A 212 -1.18 13.93 4.62
N TYR A 213 0.04 14.42 4.76
CA TYR A 213 1.21 13.61 4.43
C TYR A 213 1.51 12.68 5.62
N GLY A 214 1.43 11.37 5.39
CA GLY A 214 1.71 10.38 6.44
C GLY A 214 0.47 9.87 7.17
N VAL A 215 0.61 9.68 8.47
CA VAL A 215 -0.40 9.03 9.34
C VAL A 215 -0.83 9.89 10.51
N SER A 216 -0.28 11.09 10.67
CA SER A 216 -0.79 12.03 11.66
C SER A 216 -2.24 12.38 11.33
N SER A 217 -3.07 12.37 12.36
CA SER A 217 -4.45 12.82 12.30
C SER A 217 -4.63 13.85 13.39
N LEU A 218 -4.57 15.12 13.00
CA LEU A 218 -4.75 16.25 13.91
C LEU A 218 -6.21 16.68 13.86
N SER A 219 -6.91 16.48 14.97
CA SER A 219 -8.28 16.97 15.12
C SER A 219 -8.29 18.51 14.93
N ASN A 220 -9.16 18.99 14.03
CA ASN A 220 -9.36 20.43 13.74
C ASN A 220 -8.23 21.13 12.95
N ALA A 221 -7.19 20.44 12.50
CA ALA A 221 -6.22 21.03 11.59
C ALA A 221 -6.83 21.22 10.20
N GLN A 222 -6.63 22.39 9.61
CA GLN A 222 -7.11 22.71 8.28
C GLN A 222 -5.95 22.64 7.29
N PRO A 223 -6.16 22.10 6.08
CA PRO A 223 -5.16 22.13 5.04
C PRO A 223 -4.90 23.58 4.59
N GLU A 224 -3.66 23.86 4.31
CA GLU A 224 -3.19 25.15 3.81
C GLU A 224 -2.24 24.99 2.63
N ILE A 225 -1.89 26.07 1.96
CA ILE A 225 -0.94 26.06 0.86
C ILE A 225 0.48 25.91 1.43
N VAL A 226 1.13 24.81 1.02
CA VAL A 226 2.56 24.58 1.25
C VAL A 226 3.30 24.74 -0.07
N GLN A 227 4.30 25.59 -0.12
CA GLN A 227 5.15 25.76 -1.29
C GLN A 227 6.60 25.39 -0.97
N LEU A 228 7.12 24.48 -1.78
CA LEU A 228 8.50 24.00 -1.68
C LEU A 228 9.25 24.36 -2.94
N ARG A 229 10.39 25.04 -2.78
CA ARG A 229 11.38 25.23 -3.84
C ARG A 229 12.34 24.06 -3.84
N ILE A 230 12.43 23.37 -4.96
CA ILE A 230 13.23 22.16 -5.15
C ILE A 230 14.39 22.49 -6.10
N ASP A 231 15.60 22.16 -5.73
CA ASP A 231 16.79 22.30 -6.59
C ASP A 231 16.63 21.50 -7.89
N ALA A 232 17.13 22.03 -9.01
CA ALA A 232 16.99 21.41 -10.33
C ALA A 232 17.46 19.95 -10.38
N SER A 233 18.49 19.60 -9.61
CA SER A 233 19.04 18.24 -9.51
C SER A 233 18.03 17.24 -8.93
N GLN A 234 17.05 17.69 -8.12
CA GLN A 234 16.06 16.86 -7.42
C GLN A 234 14.67 16.89 -8.06
N VAL A 235 14.37 17.85 -8.91
CA VAL A 235 13.03 18.04 -9.52
C VAL A 235 12.47 16.77 -10.15
N LYS A 236 13.30 15.98 -10.85
CA LYS A 236 12.87 14.73 -11.50
C LYS A 236 12.34 13.69 -10.50
N PHE A 237 12.90 13.64 -9.31
CA PHE A 237 12.43 12.72 -8.26
C PHE A 237 11.05 13.12 -7.77
N PHE A 238 10.80 14.42 -7.52
CA PHE A 238 9.50 14.92 -7.10
C PHE A 238 8.42 14.76 -8.18
N ARG A 239 8.77 14.88 -9.47
CA ARG A 239 7.84 14.62 -10.57
C ARG A 239 7.46 13.16 -10.69
N THR A 240 8.41 12.23 -10.48
CA THR A 240 8.18 10.78 -10.64
C THR A 240 7.55 10.14 -9.41
N LEU A 241 7.78 10.70 -8.23
CA LEU A 241 7.21 10.25 -6.96
C LEU A 241 6.66 11.45 -6.18
N PRO A 242 5.45 11.93 -6.51
CA PRO A 242 4.83 13.04 -5.82
C PRO A 242 4.69 12.79 -4.31
N LEU A 243 5.01 13.78 -3.48
CA LEU A 243 4.85 13.67 -2.03
C LEU A 243 3.38 13.55 -1.62
N HIS A 244 2.49 14.22 -2.36
CA HIS A 244 1.07 14.24 -2.07
C HIS A 244 0.27 14.35 -3.37
N HIS A 245 -0.96 13.83 -3.39
CA HIS A 245 -1.83 13.86 -4.57
C HIS A 245 -2.18 15.30 -5.05
N SER A 246 -2.09 16.29 -4.18
CA SER A 246 -2.30 17.70 -4.51
C SER A 246 -1.05 18.42 -5.04
N GLN A 247 0.02 17.68 -5.36
CA GLN A 247 1.25 18.28 -5.87
C GLN A 247 1.01 18.92 -7.24
N GLU A 248 1.34 20.20 -7.35
CA GLU A 248 1.30 20.98 -8.56
C GLU A 248 2.64 21.72 -8.74
N GLU A 249 3.23 21.64 -9.91
CA GLU A 249 4.45 22.39 -10.26
C GLU A 249 4.04 23.75 -10.83
N ILE A 250 4.23 24.82 -10.03
CA ILE A 250 3.74 26.18 -10.36
C ILE A 250 4.80 27.08 -10.97
N GLU A 251 6.07 26.74 -10.86
CA GLU A 251 7.20 27.49 -11.44
C GLU A 251 8.33 26.54 -11.80
N THR A 252 8.99 26.77 -12.93
CA THR A 252 10.18 26.02 -13.37
C THR A 252 11.20 26.97 -13.95
N THR A 253 12.45 26.82 -13.49
CA THR A 253 13.63 27.52 -13.97
C THR A 253 14.76 26.52 -14.25
N ASP A 254 15.88 26.99 -14.77
CA ASP A 254 17.10 26.15 -14.95
C ASP A 254 17.72 25.75 -13.59
N ALA A 255 17.49 26.52 -12.52
CA ALA A 255 18.09 26.31 -11.21
C ALA A 255 17.20 25.59 -10.22
N TYR A 256 15.87 25.70 -10.37
CA TYR A 256 14.90 25.13 -9.44
C TYR A 256 13.49 25.02 -10.05
N SER A 257 12.63 24.24 -9.41
CA SER A 257 11.18 24.33 -9.56
C SER A 257 10.49 24.60 -8.22
N VAL A 258 9.29 25.20 -8.28
CA VAL A 258 8.43 25.38 -7.13
C VAL A 258 7.21 24.46 -7.26
N PHE A 259 7.05 23.62 -6.24
CA PHE A 259 5.88 22.75 -6.11
C PHE A 259 4.96 23.28 -5.04
N GLN A 260 3.68 23.31 -5.36
CA GLN A 260 2.61 23.69 -4.44
C GLN A 260 1.83 22.47 -4.02
N TYR A 261 1.41 22.45 -2.77
CA TYR A 261 0.59 21.43 -2.14
C TYR A 261 -0.55 22.10 -1.37
N TYR A 262 -1.67 21.38 -1.25
CA TYR A 262 -2.76 21.74 -0.35
C TYR A 262 -2.94 20.60 0.68
N LEU A 263 -2.35 20.78 1.85
CA LEU A 263 -2.30 19.78 2.91
C LEU A 263 -2.05 20.40 4.28
N VAL A 264 -2.25 19.60 5.33
CA VAL A 264 -1.93 20.00 6.70
C VAL A 264 -0.43 19.82 6.96
N PRO A 265 0.31 20.85 7.34
CA PRO A 265 1.70 20.70 7.79
C PRO A 265 1.76 19.83 9.05
N THR A 266 2.32 18.61 8.90
CA THR A 266 2.47 17.65 9.99
C THR A 266 3.94 17.40 10.27
N PHE A 267 4.23 16.80 11.41
CA PHE A 267 5.58 16.38 11.77
C PHE A 267 6.19 15.45 10.70
N GLU A 268 5.38 14.56 10.11
CA GLU A 268 5.85 13.68 9.05
C GLU A 268 6.25 14.46 7.80
N LEU A 269 5.53 15.52 7.46
CA LEU A 269 5.90 16.40 6.34
C LEU A 269 7.18 17.16 6.66
N THR A 270 7.29 17.76 7.85
CA THR A 270 8.51 18.43 8.33
C THR A 270 9.72 17.49 8.22
N LYS A 271 9.57 16.27 8.71
CA LYS A 271 10.61 15.25 8.64
C LYS A 271 10.98 14.88 7.19
N GLU A 272 9.99 14.76 6.31
CA GLU A 272 10.23 14.49 4.88
C GLU A 272 11.00 15.61 4.22
N ILE A 273 10.62 16.86 4.46
CA ILE A 273 11.32 18.02 3.92
C ILE A 273 12.77 18.06 4.41
N LEU A 274 13.00 17.86 5.71
CA LEU A 274 14.35 17.83 6.30
C LEU A 274 15.22 16.70 5.76
N SER A 275 14.62 15.55 5.40
CA SER A 275 15.36 14.43 4.82
C SER A 275 16.00 14.74 3.46
N ASN A 276 15.47 15.74 2.76
CA ASN A 276 16.02 16.22 1.48
C ASN A 276 17.15 17.26 1.64
N GLY A 277 17.48 17.64 2.89
CA GLY A 277 18.60 18.54 3.20
C GLY A 277 18.51 19.89 2.47
N PRO A 278 19.63 20.38 1.90
CA PRO A 278 19.70 21.72 1.30
C PRO A 278 18.96 21.84 -0.03
N TYR A 279 18.50 20.73 -0.61
CA TYR A 279 17.86 20.71 -1.93
C TYR A 279 16.40 21.15 -1.90
N VAL A 280 15.79 21.20 -0.71
CA VAL A 280 14.41 21.61 -0.52
C VAL A 280 14.33 22.79 0.42
N LYS A 281 13.65 23.84 -0.03
CA LYS A 281 13.42 25.06 0.78
C LYS A 281 11.94 25.34 0.87
N VAL A 282 11.42 25.49 2.10
CA VAL A 282 10.04 25.93 2.33
C VAL A 282 9.91 27.41 1.99
N LEU A 283 8.97 27.75 1.14
CA LEU A 283 8.58 29.12 0.81
C LEU A 283 7.37 29.53 1.65
N LEU A 284 6.36 28.68 1.72
CA LEU A 284 5.11 28.84 2.48
C LEU A 284 4.74 27.52 3.15
N PRO A 285 4.01 27.55 4.29
CA PRO A 285 3.69 28.70 5.09
C PRO A 285 4.87 29.17 5.93
N LEU A 286 4.84 30.41 6.37
CA LEU A 286 5.93 30.99 7.16
C LEU A 286 6.22 30.23 8.47
N PRO A 287 5.22 29.77 9.25
CA PRO A 287 5.49 28.99 10.46
C PRO A 287 6.31 27.71 10.17
N LEU A 288 5.95 26.94 9.16
CA LEU A 288 6.69 25.73 8.75
C LEU A 288 8.12 26.08 8.31
N ARG A 289 8.28 27.19 7.58
CA ARG A 289 9.60 27.67 7.17
C ARG A 289 10.49 28.05 8.35
N GLU A 290 9.93 28.67 9.39
CA GLU A 290 10.68 29.02 10.60
C GLU A 290 11.04 27.78 11.44
N GLU A 291 10.14 26.77 11.48
CA GLU A 291 10.39 25.49 12.18
C GLU A 291 11.56 24.70 11.58
N ILE A 292 11.77 24.82 10.26
CA ILE A 292 12.79 24.06 9.52
C ILE A 292 14.15 24.78 9.44
N LYS A 293 14.26 26.04 9.81
CA LYS A 293 15.52 26.77 9.83
C LYS A 293 16.47 26.28 10.91
#